data_f0deac10adb362a99ebb746c5613c979
#
_entry.id   f0deac10adb362a99ebb746c5613c979
#
_cell.length_a   1.000
_cell.length_b   1.000
_cell.length_c   1.000
_cell.angle_alpha   90.00
_cell.angle_beta   90.00
_cell.angle_gamma   90.00
#
_symmetry.space_group_name_H-M   'P 1'
#
loop_
_entity.id
_entity.type
_entity.pdbx_description
1 polymer ?
#
loop_
_entity_poly.entity_id
_entity_poly.type
_entity_poly.pdbx_seq_one_letter_code
_entity_poly.pdbx_strand_id
1 'polypeptide(L)'
;MWYYDNELYDEASTEHVGFVYLITDLTTNRKYVGKKLFWNTRKLKPLKGKSRRRKQVVESDWKTYYGSNEELQQIVESSDEDRFERIILHLCHKKGEMSYLEAREQFD
;
A
#
# COMPACT_ATOMS: atom_id res chain seq x y z
N MET A 1 11.40 2.27 3.90
CA MET A 1 11.38 2.55 2.45
C MET A 1 10.85 1.35 1.67
N TRP A 2 10.25 1.62 0.53
CA TRP A 2 9.78 0.56 -0.37
C TRP A 2 10.78 0.29 -1.47
N TYR A 3 10.88 -0.96 -1.89
CA TYR A 3 11.74 -1.38 -2.99
C TYR A 3 10.92 -2.15 -4.02
N TYR A 4 11.19 -1.92 -5.29
CA TYR A 4 10.58 -2.64 -6.40
C TYR A 4 11.69 -3.03 -7.37
N ASP A 5 11.76 -4.33 -7.70
CA ASP A 5 12.78 -4.89 -8.60
C ASP A 5 14.21 -4.48 -8.16
N ASN A 6 14.47 -4.58 -6.86
CA ASN A 6 15.74 -4.25 -6.19
C ASN A 6 16.13 -2.77 -6.22
N GLU A 7 15.20 -1.88 -6.61
CA GLU A 7 15.44 -0.44 -6.64
C GLU A 7 14.52 0.28 -5.67
N LEU A 8 14.99 1.37 -5.11
CA LEU A 8 14.19 2.23 -4.25
C LEU A 8 12.98 2.76 -5.03
N TYR A 9 11.80 2.62 -4.43
CA TYR A 9 10.55 3.07 -5.03
C TYR A 9 9.91 4.10 -4.10
N ASP A 10 9.98 5.38 -4.45
CA ASP A 10 9.58 6.47 -3.58
C ASP A 10 8.57 7.46 -4.18
N GLU A 11 8.10 7.19 -5.40
CA GLU A 11 7.08 8.02 -6.05
C GLU A 11 5.87 7.19 -6.47
N ALA A 12 4.66 7.68 -6.16
CA ALA A 12 3.44 7.02 -6.57
C ALA A 12 3.30 7.06 -8.10
N SER A 13 3.06 5.89 -8.69
CA SER A 13 2.85 5.79 -10.13
C SER A 13 1.49 6.33 -10.52
N THR A 14 1.44 7.18 -11.54
CA THR A 14 0.19 7.66 -12.12
C THR A 14 -0.47 6.63 -13.04
N GLU A 15 0.26 5.57 -13.41
CA GLU A 15 -0.22 4.52 -14.30
C GLU A 15 -0.81 3.33 -13.54
N HIS A 16 -0.64 3.28 -12.22
CA HIS A 16 -1.06 2.16 -11.39
C HIS A 16 -2.00 2.62 -10.29
N VAL A 17 -2.98 1.79 -9.95
CA VAL A 17 -3.91 2.09 -8.85
C VAL A 17 -3.32 1.76 -7.50
N GLY A 18 -2.42 0.78 -7.44
CA GLY A 18 -1.81 0.34 -6.20
C GLY A 18 -0.82 -0.78 -6.43
N PHE A 19 -0.51 -1.49 -5.35
CA PHE A 19 0.51 -2.54 -5.41
C PHE A 19 0.20 -3.67 -4.41
N VAL A 20 0.77 -4.83 -4.70
CA VAL A 20 0.82 -5.98 -3.78
C VAL A 20 2.22 -6.00 -3.18
N TYR A 21 2.30 -6.17 -1.87
CA TYR A 21 3.55 -6.05 -1.15
C TYR A 21 3.90 -7.27 -0.31
N LEU A 22 5.17 -7.35 0.04
CA LEU A 22 5.71 -8.28 1.03
C LEU A 22 6.50 -7.48 2.06
N ILE A 23 6.11 -7.58 3.32
CA ILE A 23 6.85 -7.00 4.44
C ILE A 23 7.47 -8.14 5.22
N THR A 24 8.78 -8.10 5.41
CA THR A 24 9.52 -9.12 6.16
C THR A 24 10.09 -8.50 7.43
N ASP A 25 9.79 -9.12 8.57
CA ASP A 25 10.45 -8.82 9.84
C ASP A 25 11.77 -9.57 9.86
N LEU A 26 12.87 -8.85 9.70
CA LEU A 26 14.20 -9.44 9.58
C LEU A 26 14.67 -10.10 10.87
N THR A 27 14.09 -9.74 12.01
CA THR A 27 14.45 -10.34 13.31
C THR A 27 13.83 -11.72 13.48
N THR A 28 12.56 -11.89 13.12
CA THR A 28 11.80 -13.13 13.27
C THR A 28 11.65 -13.93 12.00
N ASN A 29 11.98 -13.31 10.85
CA ASN A 29 11.75 -13.84 9.50
C ASN A 29 10.27 -14.07 9.18
N ARG A 30 9.36 -13.41 9.89
CA ARG A 30 7.92 -13.44 9.58
C ARG A 30 7.64 -12.55 8.38
N LYS A 31 6.73 -13.01 7.53
CA LYS A 31 6.37 -12.32 6.30
C LYS A 31 4.89 -11.99 6.28
N TYR A 32 4.56 -10.82 5.73
CA TYR A 32 3.21 -10.30 5.62
C TYR A 32 2.96 -9.86 4.19
N VAL A 33 1.95 -10.46 3.55
CA VAL A 33 1.53 -10.10 2.19
C VAL A 33 0.25 -9.29 2.28
N GLY A 34 0.16 -8.23 1.50
CA GLY A 34 -1.05 -7.42 1.45
C GLY A 34 -1.09 -6.55 0.20
N LYS A 35 -2.03 -5.65 0.16
CA LYS A 35 -2.21 -4.70 -0.94
C LYS A 35 -2.43 -3.30 -0.40
N LYS A 36 -2.07 -2.30 -1.20
CA LYS A 36 -2.23 -0.89 -0.83
C LYS A 36 -2.50 -0.06 -2.07
N LEU A 37 -3.45 0.85 -1.96
CA LEU A 37 -3.72 1.82 -3.02
C LEU A 37 -2.71 2.97 -2.93
N PHE A 38 -2.21 3.44 -4.08
CA PHE A 38 -1.46 4.69 -4.16
C PHE A 38 -2.36 5.90 -4.00
N TRP A 39 -3.61 5.82 -4.47
CA TRP A 39 -4.52 6.94 -4.59
C TRP A 39 -5.83 6.63 -3.89
N ASN A 40 -6.32 7.60 -3.10
CA ASN A 40 -7.62 7.55 -2.47
C ASN A 40 -8.55 8.53 -3.16
N THR A 41 -9.83 8.18 -3.26
CA THR A 41 -10.86 9.08 -3.78
C THR A 41 -11.64 9.65 -2.62
N ARG A 42 -11.69 10.98 -2.50
CA ARG A 42 -12.50 11.72 -1.55
C ARG A 42 -13.74 12.26 -2.20
N LYS A 43 -14.87 12.14 -1.50
CA LYS A 43 -16.07 12.87 -1.87
C LYS A 43 -16.05 14.22 -1.18
N LEU A 44 -16.14 15.28 -1.97
CA LEU A 44 -16.19 16.63 -1.46
C LEU A 44 -17.65 17.10 -1.39
N LYS A 45 -17.93 18.09 -0.52
CA LYS A 45 -19.25 18.70 -0.46
C LYS A 45 -19.58 19.34 -1.82
N PRO A 46 -20.86 19.32 -2.25
CA PRO A 46 -21.25 20.03 -3.47
C PRO A 46 -20.92 21.51 -3.38
N LEU A 47 -20.60 22.10 -4.53
CA LEU A 47 -20.47 23.55 -4.61
C LEU A 47 -21.83 24.20 -4.34
N LYS A 48 -21.80 25.43 -3.82
CA LYS A 48 -23.01 26.19 -3.56
C LYS A 48 -23.89 26.23 -4.82
N GLY A 49 -25.17 25.82 -4.70
CA GLY A 49 -26.09 25.75 -5.81
C GLY A 49 -26.00 24.49 -6.67
N LYS A 50 -25.10 23.54 -6.31
CA LYS A 50 -24.96 22.26 -7.01
C LYS A 50 -25.44 21.13 -6.11
N SER A 51 -26.04 20.08 -6.69
CA SER A 51 -26.54 18.93 -5.97
C SER A 51 -25.58 17.75 -6.00
N ARG A 52 -24.62 17.73 -6.93
CA ARG A 52 -23.65 16.63 -7.05
C ARG A 52 -22.44 16.87 -6.20
N ARG A 53 -22.02 15.80 -5.49
CA ARG A 53 -20.73 15.80 -4.79
C ARG A 53 -19.59 15.68 -5.80
N ARG A 54 -18.55 16.44 -5.57
CA ARG A 54 -17.32 16.35 -6.36
C ARG A 54 -16.45 15.22 -5.80
N LYS A 55 -15.58 14.68 -6.65
CA LYS A 55 -14.57 13.71 -6.25
C LYS A 55 -13.20 14.34 -6.37
N GLN A 56 -12.35 14.04 -5.39
CA GLN A 56 -10.94 14.44 -5.40
C GLN A 56 -10.08 13.20 -5.21
N VAL A 57 -9.07 13.03 -6.06
CA VAL A 57 -8.09 11.96 -5.95
C VAL A 57 -6.90 12.52 -5.19
N VAL A 58 -6.52 11.84 -4.10
CA VAL A 58 -5.38 12.23 -3.26
C VAL A 58 -4.45 11.05 -3.07
N GLU A 59 -3.16 11.34 -2.92
CA GLU A 59 -2.17 10.31 -2.61
C GLU A 59 -2.43 9.74 -1.22
N SER A 60 -2.35 8.40 -1.10
CA SER A 60 -2.53 7.72 0.18
C SER A 60 -1.27 7.82 1.04
N ASP A 61 -1.31 7.23 2.22
CA ASP A 61 -0.18 7.13 3.15
C ASP A 61 0.76 5.96 2.83
N TRP A 62 0.81 5.51 1.58
CA TRP A 62 1.53 4.31 1.19
C TRP A 62 3.02 4.32 1.54
N LYS A 63 3.66 5.50 1.53
CA LYS A 63 5.10 5.59 1.81
C LYS A 63 5.46 5.17 3.23
N THR A 64 4.57 5.43 4.18
CA THR A 64 4.77 5.12 5.60
C THR A 64 3.98 3.89 6.06
N TYR A 65 3.31 3.22 5.15
CA TYR A 65 2.39 2.14 5.45
C TYR A 65 3.14 0.83 5.74
N TYR A 66 2.77 0.16 6.83
CA TYR A 66 3.35 -1.12 7.26
C TYR A 66 2.30 -2.24 7.34
N GLY A 67 1.25 -2.15 6.54
CA GLY A 67 0.22 -3.18 6.50
C GLY A 67 -0.94 -2.90 7.45
N SER A 68 -1.97 -3.74 7.36
CA SER A 68 -3.18 -3.64 8.17
C SER A 68 -3.20 -4.59 9.36
N ASN A 69 -2.17 -5.42 9.54
CA ASN A 69 -2.07 -6.35 10.64
C ASN A 69 -1.74 -5.62 11.94
N GLU A 70 -2.60 -5.73 12.96
CA GLU A 70 -2.43 -5.02 14.23
C GLU A 70 -1.16 -5.44 14.97
N GLU A 71 -0.84 -6.73 14.97
CA GLU A 71 0.37 -7.25 15.60
C GLU A 71 1.61 -6.62 14.98
N LEU A 72 1.67 -6.59 13.65
CA LEU A 72 2.78 -5.96 12.93
C LEU A 72 2.88 -4.47 13.24
N GLN A 73 1.76 -3.75 13.27
CA GLN A 73 1.75 -2.32 13.58
C GLN A 73 2.31 -2.05 14.98
N GLN A 74 1.98 -2.87 15.97
CA GLN A 74 2.50 -2.73 17.32
C GLN A 74 4.02 -2.97 17.37
N ILE A 75 4.50 -3.95 16.62
CA ILE A 75 5.95 -4.25 16.54
C ILE A 75 6.68 -3.08 15.86
N VAL A 76 6.12 -2.53 14.79
CA VAL A 76 6.71 -1.39 14.08
C VAL A 76 6.84 -0.16 14.97
N GLU A 77 5.83 0.13 15.78
CA GLU A 77 5.84 1.28 16.68
C GLU A 77 6.95 1.21 17.73
N SER A 78 7.35 0.00 18.15
CA SER A 78 8.35 -0.23 19.17
C SER A 78 9.72 -0.62 18.62
N SER A 79 9.91 -0.58 17.31
CA SER A 79 11.13 -1.07 16.65
C SER A 79 11.70 -0.06 15.68
N ASP A 80 12.99 -0.24 15.34
CA ASP A 80 13.64 0.57 14.31
C ASP A 80 13.18 0.15 12.91
N GLU A 81 13.16 1.10 11.99
CA GLU A 81 12.77 0.88 10.59
C GLU A 81 13.63 -0.19 9.93
N ASP A 82 14.91 -0.28 10.28
CA ASP A 82 15.86 -1.24 9.72
C ASP A 82 15.49 -2.70 10.00
N ARG A 83 14.58 -2.93 10.94
CA ARG A 83 14.11 -4.27 11.26
C ARG A 83 13.25 -4.86 10.13
N PHE A 84 12.64 -4.01 9.30
CA PHE A 84 11.66 -4.44 8.32
C PHE A 84 12.14 -4.18 6.90
N GLU A 85 11.87 -5.16 6.02
CA GLU A 85 12.08 -5.02 4.59
C GLU A 85 10.72 -4.93 3.92
N ARG A 86 10.49 -3.88 3.14
CA ARG A 86 9.22 -3.67 2.43
C ARG A 86 9.47 -3.72 0.94
N ILE A 87 8.91 -4.74 0.30
CA ILE A 87 9.10 -4.99 -1.13
C ILE A 87 7.75 -4.91 -1.83
N ILE A 88 7.71 -4.21 -2.95
CA ILE A 88 6.57 -4.22 -3.86
C ILE A 88 6.75 -5.41 -4.78
N LEU A 89 5.79 -6.35 -4.73
CA LEU A 89 5.81 -7.55 -5.57
C LEU A 89 5.20 -7.28 -6.95
N HIS A 90 4.09 -6.54 -6.98
CA HIS A 90 3.37 -6.25 -8.21
C HIS A 90 2.82 -4.83 -8.18
N LEU A 91 3.03 -4.09 -9.26
CA LEU A 91 2.35 -2.83 -9.53
C LEU A 91 1.09 -3.15 -10.33
N CYS A 92 -0.05 -2.68 -9.88
CA CYS A 92 -1.35 -3.10 -10.41
C CYS A 92 -2.09 -1.95 -11.08
N HIS A 93 -2.70 -2.23 -12.23
CA HIS A 93 -3.46 -1.24 -13.00
C HIS A 93 -4.92 -1.17 -12.57
N LYS A 94 -5.45 -2.23 -11.94
CA LYS A 94 -6.86 -2.35 -11.56
C LYS A 94 -6.98 -2.95 -10.17
N LYS A 95 -8.03 -2.57 -9.44
CA LYS A 95 -8.32 -3.09 -8.10
C LYS A 95 -8.55 -4.61 -8.11
N GLY A 96 -9.23 -5.14 -9.13
CA GLY A 96 -9.44 -6.57 -9.26
C GLY A 96 -8.16 -7.36 -9.45
N GLU A 97 -7.25 -6.84 -10.28
CA GLU A 97 -5.91 -7.42 -10.47
C GLU A 97 -5.14 -7.44 -9.15
N MET A 98 -5.19 -6.35 -8.40
CA MET A 98 -4.52 -6.21 -7.11
C MET A 98 -5.03 -7.25 -6.11
N SER A 99 -6.35 -7.43 -6.01
CA SER A 99 -6.96 -8.43 -5.12
C SER A 99 -6.60 -9.87 -5.52
N TYR A 100 -6.60 -10.15 -6.82
CA TYR A 100 -6.21 -11.45 -7.35
C TYR A 100 -4.75 -11.79 -7.02
N LEU A 101 -3.85 -10.85 -7.28
CA LEU A 101 -2.42 -11.05 -7.04
C LEU A 101 -2.09 -11.16 -5.55
N GLU A 102 -2.77 -10.39 -4.70
CA GLU A 102 -2.63 -10.52 -3.26
C GLU A 102 -2.99 -11.93 -2.80
N ALA A 103 -4.15 -12.43 -3.23
CA ALA A 103 -4.60 -13.78 -2.87
C ALA A 103 -3.62 -14.84 -3.36
N ARG A 104 -3.11 -14.70 -4.58
CA ARG A 104 -2.13 -15.61 -5.15
C ARG A 104 -0.84 -15.66 -4.33
N GLU A 105 -0.32 -14.50 -3.94
CA GLU A 105 0.93 -14.42 -3.16
C GLU A 105 0.76 -14.98 -1.76
N GLN A 106 -0.43 -14.87 -1.17
CA GLN A 106 -0.71 -15.44 0.15
C GLN A 106 -0.74 -16.97 0.15
N PHE A 107 -0.99 -17.60 -0.98
CA PHE A 107 -1.03 -19.06 -1.12
C PHE A 107 0.31 -19.67 -1.55
N ASP A 108 1.23 -18.86 -1.98
CA ASP A 108 2.59 -19.30 -2.30
C ASP A 108 3.47 -19.22 -1.05
#